data_10beb3a172c74bb77b599f62b24de9b8
#
_entry.id   10beb3a172c74bb77b599f62b24de9b8
#
_cell.length_a   1.000
_cell.length_b   1.000
_cell.length_c   1.000
_cell.angle_alpha   90.00
_cell.angle_beta   90.00
_cell.angle_gamma   90.00
#
_symmetry.space_group_name_H-M   'P 1'
#
loop_
_entity.id
_entity.type
_entity.pdbx_description
1 polymer ?
#
loop_
_entity_poly.entity_id
_entity_poly.type
_entity_poly.pdbx_seq_one_letter_code
_entity_poly.pdbx_strand_id
1 'polypeptide(L)'
;MLTLNNLTPGERYEIQLWTNDCRIATSGKNYNPGKTTNIADLGGMVKLEQNSQKAAGGTGQYVTGMFIASGTSKTLTLAGSNPDDSADSREAILPAYQLRKIGADKTALSDLVAKAEGSKASDYEATSWESLEAALGAVRTVLNDDAALQKDVDAAAQQLESAMSALKPAEPDVPTEGSLDESKLQALVDKVKGYNKADYQSGWDAFAAALANAQQVLQ
;
A
#
# COMPACT_ATOMS: atom_id res chain seq x y z
N MET A 1 -28.56 0.10 19.89
CA MET A 1 -27.95 -0.21 18.57
C MET A 1 -28.33 0.87 17.58
N LEU A 2 -27.40 1.25 16.70
CA LEU A 2 -27.68 2.11 15.53
C LEU A 2 -27.43 1.27 14.27
N THR A 3 -28.45 1.12 13.42
CA THR A 3 -28.30 0.42 12.14
C THR A 3 -28.33 1.42 11.01
N LEU A 4 -27.23 1.46 10.26
CA LEU A 4 -27.07 2.23 9.04
C LEU A 4 -27.56 1.36 7.88
N ASN A 5 -28.47 1.88 7.06
CA ASN A 5 -29.04 1.15 5.92
C ASN A 5 -28.70 1.85 4.60
N ASN A 6 -29.02 1.19 3.48
CA ASN A 6 -28.79 1.70 2.13
C ASN A 6 -27.33 1.99 1.82
N LEU A 7 -26.43 1.19 2.39
CA LEU A 7 -25.02 1.23 2.07
C LEU A 7 -24.76 0.50 0.74
N THR A 8 -23.74 0.91 0.02
CA THR A 8 -23.24 0.21 -1.17
C THR A 8 -22.06 -0.66 -0.77
N PRO A 9 -22.12 -2.00 -0.94
CA PRO A 9 -20.99 -2.88 -0.63
C PRO A 9 -19.72 -2.46 -1.37
N GLY A 10 -18.58 -2.45 -0.67
CA GLY A 10 -17.30 -2.04 -1.20
C GLY A 10 -17.02 -0.53 -1.16
N GLU A 11 -18.04 0.28 -0.90
CA GLU A 11 -17.86 1.72 -0.75
C GLU A 11 -17.35 2.10 0.64
N ARG A 12 -16.60 3.19 0.69
CA ARG A 12 -16.05 3.78 1.89
C ARG A 12 -16.97 4.86 2.44
N TYR A 13 -17.20 4.81 3.74
CA TYR A 13 -18.06 5.75 4.46
C TYR A 13 -17.31 6.38 5.62
N GLU A 14 -17.61 7.65 5.84
CA GLU A 14 -17.27 8.35 7.08
C GLU A 14 -18.53 8.53 7.90
N ILE A 15 -18.46 8.23 9.18
CA ILE A 15 -19.53 8.46 10.14
C ILE A 15 -19.02 9.36 11.26
N GLN A 16 -19.79 10.38 11.60
CA GLN A 16 -19.60 11.19 12.77
C GLN A 16 -20.77 10.99 13.72
N LEU A 17 -20.46 10.71 14.98
CA LEU A 17 -21.42 10.38 16.03
C LEU A 17 -21.25 11.38 17.17
N TRP A 18 -22.32 12.01 17.58
CA TRP A 18 -22.33 12.97 18.69
C TRP A 18 -23.08 12.40 19.88
N THR A 19 -22.56 12.60 21.08
CA THR A 19 -23.29 12.38 22.32
C THR A 19 -23.36 13.67 23.10
N ASN A 20 -24.50 13.93 23.76
CA ASN A 20 -24.66 15.05 24.64
C ASN A 20 -25.84 14.82 25.60
N ASP A 21 -25.60 15.02 26.88
CA ASP A 21 -26.64 15.11 27.91
C ASP A 21 -26.47 16.40 28.68
N CYS A 22 -27.08 17.46 28.18
CA CYS A 22 -27.06 18.78 28.81
C CYS A 22 -28.20 19.00 29.85
N ARG A 23 -28.96 17.95 30.18
CA ARG A 23 -30.11 18.07 31.08
C ARG A 23 -29.71 18.62 32.44
N ILE A 24 -30.50 19.55 32.94
CA ILE A 24 -30.41 20.03 34.32
C ILE A 24 -31.06 18.98 35.22
N ALA A 25 -30.39 18.59 36.28
CA ALA A 25 -31.01 17.79 37.31
C ALA A 25 -32.21 18.54 37.90
N THR A 26 -33.44 18.16 37.53
CA THR A 26 -34.62 18.62 38.21
C THR A 26 -34.87 17.77 39.46
N SER A 27 -35.19 18.42 40.55
CA SER A 27 -35.57 17.79 41.81
C SER A 27 -34.46 16.99 42.55
N GLY A 28 -33.38 17.66 42.99
CA GLY A 28 -32.49 17.13 44.07
C GLY A 28 -31.65 15.90 43.71
N LYS A 29 -31.75 15.37 42.51
CA LYS A 29 -30.84 14.35 41.99
C LYS A 29 -29.68 15.03 41.29
N ASN A 30 -28.49 14.85 41.84
CA ASN A 30 -27.27 15.36 41.19
C ASN A 30 -27.20 14.89 39.76
N TYR A 31 -26.91 15.82 38.84
CA TYR A 31 -26.47 15.46 37.52
C TYR A 31 -25.32 14.46 37.64
N ASN A 32 -25.41 13.31 36.96
CA ASN A 32 -24.40 12.30 37.10
C ASN A 32 -23.24 12.57 36.12
N PRO A 33 -22.08 13.06 36.61
CA PRO A 33 -21.04 13.65 35.80
C PRO A 33 -20.16 12.62 35.04
N GLY A 34 -20.46 11.34 35.16
CA GLY A 34 -19.63 10.30 34.56
C GLY A 34 -20.29 9.43 33.51
N LYS A 35 -21.50 9.83 33.07
CA LYS A 35 -22.21 9.07 32.01
C LYS A 35 -21.46 9.10 30.69
N THR A 36 -21.34 7.92 30.08
CA THR A 36 -20.70 7.76 28.78
C THR A 36 -21.56 6.99 27.82
N THR A 37 -21.36 7.26 26.52
CA THR A 37 -21.82 6.43 25.42
C THR A 37 -20.60 5.69 24.87
N ASN A 38 -20.62 4.36 24.96
CA ASN A 38 -19.58 3.49 24.41
C ASN A 38 -20.08 2.98 23.06
N ILE A 39 -19.22 3.08 22.04
CA ILE A 39 -19.52 2.71 20.67
C ILE A 39 -18.53 1.64 20.25
N ALA A 40 -19.00 0.48 19.86
CA ALA A 40 -18.20 -0.58 19.23
C ALA A 40 -18.40 -0.60 17.71
N ASP A 41 -17.59 -1.40 17.02
CA ASP A 41 -17.68 -1.67 15.58
C ASP A 41 -17.17 -0.55 14.63
N LEU A 42 -16.35 0.37 15.18
CA LEU A 42 -15.61 1.39 14.42
C LEU A 42 -14.08 1.20 14.50
N GLY A 43 -13.61 -0.06 14.48
CA GLY A 43 -12.18 -0.37 14.61
C GLY A 43 -11.69 -0.48 16.06
N GLY A 44 -12.62 -0.48 17.02
CA GLY A 44 -12.36 -0.58 18.46
C GLY A 44 -13.55 -0.07 19.26
N MET A 45 -13.39 -0.04 20.58
CA MET A 45 -14.39 0.58 21.47
C MET A 45 -14.03 2.04 21.73
N VAL A 46 -14.95 2.93 21.37
CA VAL A 46 -14.83 4.36 21.66
C VAL A 46 -15.74 4.71 22.83
N LYS A 47 -15.20 5.41 23.82
CA LYS A 47 -15.91 5.90 24.98
C LYS A 47 -16.06 7.42 24.88
N LEU A 48 -17.30 7.91 24.80
CA LEU A 48 -17.61 9.33 24.73
C LEU A 48 -18.32 9.78 26.02
N GLU A 49 -17.84 10.85 26.63
CA GLU A 49 -18.51 11.50 27.74
C GLU A 49 -19.76 12.25 27.23
N GLN A 50 -20.90 12.00 27.85
CA GLN A 50 -22.16 12.64 27.48
C GLN A 50 -22.19 14.12 27.88
N ASN A 51 -21.38 14.50 28.87
CA ASN A 51 -21.16 15.88 29.27
C ASN A 51 -19.73 16.04 29.82
N SER A 52 -18.83 16.52 28.99
CA SER A 52 -17.41 16.66 29.32
C SER A 52 -17.14 17.72 30.40
N GLN A 53 -18.03 18.69 30.55
CA GLN A 53 -17.92 19.77 31.54
C GLN A 53 -18.51 19.40 32.91
N LYS A 54 -19.24 18.28 32.99
CA LYS A 54 -19.90 17.80 34.22
C LYS A 54 -20.78 18.85 34.87
N ALA A 55 -21.45 19.66 34.07
CA ALA A 55 -22.25 20.81 34.51
C ALA A 55 -23.55 20.91 33.71
N ALA A 56 -24.53 21.58 34.29
CA ALA A 56 -25.77 21.92 33.58
C ALA A 56 -25.46 22.74 32.32
N GLY A 57 -26.05 22.38 31.18
CA GLY A 57 -25.79 23.03 29.92
C GLY A 57 -24.41 22.69 29.30
N GLY A 58 -23.66 21.79 29.90
CA GLY A 58 -22.36 21.35 29.36
C GLY A 58 -22.47 20.61 28.05
N THR A 59 -21.34 20.51 27.37
CA THR A 59 -21.22 19.89 26.04
C THR A 59 -20.77 18.44 26.11
N GLY A 60 -21.28 17.61 25.23
CA GLY A 60 -20.83 16.27 25.02
C GLY A 60 -19.62 16.20 24.09
N GLN A 61 -19.32 15.01 23.64
CA GLN A 61 -18.22 14.70 22.74
C GLN A 61 -18.73 14.11 21.42
N TYR A 62 -17.86 14.05 20.45
CA TYR A 62 -18.11 13.36 19.19
C TYR A 62 -16.91 12.49 18.81
N VAL A 63 -17.16 11.55 17.91
CA VAL A 63 -16.14 10.74 17.25
C VAL A 63 -16.40 10.71 15.75
N THR A 64 -15.35 10.71 14.97
CA THR A 64 -15.39 10.43 13.55
C THR A 64 -14.73 9.08 13.30
N GLY A 65 -15.42 8.20 12.59
CA GLY A 65 -14.91 6.89 12.19
C GLY A 65 -15.09 6.67 10.69
N MET A 66 -14.30 5.76 10.14
CA MET A 66 -14.39 5.35 8.74
C MET A 66 -14.55 3.84 8.67
N PHE A 67 -15.28 3.37 7.65
CA PHE A 67 -15.43 1.95 7.37
C PHE A 67 -15.72 1.69 5.90
N ILE A 68 -15.41 0.49 5.44
CA ILE A 68 -15.84 -0.04 4.15
C ILE A 68 -17.10 -0.87 4.39
N ALA A 69 -18.14 -0.62 3.62
CA ALA A 69 -19.38 -1.37 3.74
C ALA A 69 -19.19 -2.79 3.20
N SER A 70 -19.37 -3.80 4.05
CA SER A 70 -19.35 -5.21 3.66
C SER A 70 -20.69 -5.71 3.13
N GLY A 71 -21.75 -4.90 3.29
CA GLY A 71 -23.13 -5.21 2.86
C GLY A 71 -23.95 -3.94 2.74
N THR A 72 -25.24 -4.09 2.57
CA THR A 72 -26.20 -2.97 2.43
C THR A 72 -26.57 -2.32 3.78
N SER A 73 -26.10 -2.89 4.88
CA SER A 73 -26.30 -2.33 6.21
C SER A 73 -25.10 -2.58 7.10
N LYS A 74 -24.93 -1.71 8.13
CA LYS A 74 -23.95 -1.86 9.21
C LYS A 74 -24.59 -1.48 10.53
N THR A 75 -24.46 -2.34 11.53
CA THR A 75 -24.95 -2.08 12.88
C THR A 75 -23.78 -1.68 13.78
N LEU A 76 -23.94 -0.60 14.53
CA LEU A 76 -23.04 -0.16 15.58
C LEU A 76 -23.69 -0.48 16.93
N THR A 77 -22.92 -1.09 17.80
CA THR A 77 -23.35 -1.37 19.19
C THR A 77 -23.11 -0.14 20.06
N LEU A 78 -24.17 0.33 20.68
CA LEU A 78 -24.13 1.45 21.60
C LEU A 78 -24.48 0.95 22.99
N ALA A 79 -23.64 1.26 23.97
CA ALA A 79 -23.85 0.93 25.37
C ALA A 79 -23.63 2.17 26.26
N GLY A 80 -24.56 2.46 27.12
CA GLY A 80 -24.39 3.47 28.15
C GLY A 80 -23.58 2.93 29.34
N SER A 81 -22.83 3.79 30.01
CA SER A 81 -22.18 3.50 31.29
C SER A 81 -22.40 4.66 32.21
N ASN A 82 -22.66 4.34 33.48
CA ASN A 82 -22.81 5.28 34.54
C ASN A 82 -21.99 4.80 35.75
N PRO A 83 -20.96 5.53 36.20
CA PRO A 83 -20.11 5.10 37.30
C PRO A 83 -20.80 5.07 38.66
N ASP A 84 -21.89 5.83 38.87
CA ASP A 84 -22.62 5.89 40.14
C ASP A 84 -23.76 4.86 40.22
N ASP A 85 -23.77 3.92 39.33
CA ASP A 85 -24.58 2.70 39.23
C ASP A 85 -25.85 2.62 40.08
N SER A 86 -26.90 3.32 39.70
CA SER A 86 -28.26 2.85 39.90
C SER A 86 -28.72 2.19 38.58
N ALA A 87 -29.31 1.03 38.66
CA ALA A 87 -29.66 0.16 37.52
C ALA A 87 -30.47 0.85 36.39
N ASP A 88 -31.01 2.03 36.62
CA ASP A 88 -31.93 2.73 35.73
C ASP A 88 -31.27 3.80 34.84
N SER A 89 -29.95 3.98 34.84
CA SER A 89 -29.34 5.11 34.12
C SER A 89 -28.20 4.75 33.16
N ARG A 90 -28.22 3.55 32.64
CA ARG A 90 -27.24 3.08 31.64
C ARG A 90 -27.67 3.37 30.18
N GLU A 91 -28.27 4.51 29.95
CA GLU A 91 -28.71 4.89 28.60
C GLU A 91 -27.53 5.38 27.77
N ALA A 92 -27.35 4.78 26.59
CA ALA A 92 -26.51 5.35 25.57
C ALA A 92 -27.27 6.47 24.87
N ILE A 93 -26.77 7.69 24.94
CA ILE A 93 -27.38 8.85 24.31
C ILE A 93 -26.63 9.16 23.02
N LEU A 94 -27.35 9.15 21.89
CA LEU A 94 -26.84 9.51 20.58
C LEU A 94 -27.86 10.43 19.90
N PRO A 95 -27.82 11.74 20.19
CA PRO A 95 -28.79 12.70 19.67
C PRO A 95 -28.66 12.95 18.17
N ALA A 96 -27.46 12.75 17.61
CA ALA A 96 -27.23 12.97 16.19
C ALA A 96 -26.11 12.08 15.65
N TYR A 97 -26.18 11.79 14.37
CA TYR A 97 -25.07 11.26 13.59
C TYR A 97 -25.11 11.84 12.17
N GLN A 98 -23.95 11.85 11.54
CA GLN A 98 -23.80 12.15 10.12
C GLN A 98 -23.10 10.98 9.46
N LEU A 99 -23.65 10.51 8.33
CA LEU A 99 -23.04 9.50 7.49
C LEU A 99 -22.83 10.08 6.11
N ARG A 100 -21.64 9.94 5.55
CA ARG A 100 -21.36 10.34 4.18
C ARG A 100 -20.54 9.28 3.48
N LYS A 101 -20.83 9.05 2.21
CA LYS A 101 -19.97 8.29 1.32
C LYS A 101 -18.74 9.14 1.00
N ILE A 102 -17.57 8.55 1.07
CA ILE A 102 -16.30 9.17 0.70
C ILE A 102 -15.66 8.33 -0.40
N GLY A 103 -14.89 8.96 -1.29
CA GLY A 103 -14.19 8.26 -2.36
C GLY A 103 -13.17 7.26 -1.83
N ALA A 104 -12.74 6.35 -2.69
CA ALA A 104 -11.66 5.43 -2.37
C ALA A 104 -10.35 6.19 -2.05
N ASP A 105 -9.62 5.71 -1.06
CA ASP A 105 -8.29 6.21 -0.75
C ASP A 105 -7.27 5.57 -1.69
N LYS A 106 -6.73 6.35 -2.60
CA LYS A 106 -5.78 5.91 -3.63
C LYS A 106 -4.33 6.26 -3.29
N THR A 107 -4.08 6.83 -2.11
CA THR A 107 -2.75 7.33 -1.72
C THR A 107 -1.70 6.23 -1.76
N ALA A 108 -1.94 5.12 -1.06
CA ALA A 108 -1.01 4.00 -1.03
C ALA A 108 -0.77 3.39 -2.42
N LEU A 109 -1.80 3.33 -3.27
CA LEU A 109 -1.68 2.85 -4.63
C LEU A 109 -0.83 3.78 -5.50
N SER A 110 -0.98 5.10 -5.34
CA SER A 110 -0.16 6.09 -6.04
C SER A 110 1.31 6.01 -5.63
N ASP A 111 1.59 5.82 -4.33
CA ASP A 111 2.95 5.66 -3.81
C ASP A 111 3.60 4.37 -4.35
N LEU A 112 2.81 3.30 -4.47
CA LEU A 112 3.27 2.04 -5.03
C LEU A 112 3.61 2.15 -6.51
N VAL A 113 2.81 2.89 -7.29
CA VAL A 113 3.12 3.20 -8.70
C VAL A 113 4.42 3.98 -8.81
N ALA A 114 4.61 5.03 -8.01
CA ALA A 114 5.84 5.81 -8.02
C ALA A 114 7.08 4.95 -7.72
N LYS A 115 6.95 3.99 -6.80
CA LYS A 115 8.00 3.02 -6.49
C LYS A 115 8.28 2.08 -7.67
N ALA A 116 7.25 1.57 -8.32
CA ALA A 116 7.38 0.67 -9.47
C ALA A 116 8.03 1.37 -10.68
N GLU A 117 7.65 2.63 -10.94
CA GLU A 117 8.19 3.45 -12.03
C GLU A 117 9.67 3.84 -11.81
N GLY A 118 10.18 3.72 -10.59
CA GLY A 118 11.61 3.87 -10.28
C GLY A 118 12.49 2.71 -10.78
N SER A 119 11.90 1.57 -11.14
CA SER A 119 12.59 0.40 -11.71
C SER A 119 12.93 0.63 -13.18
N LYS A 120 13.99 -0.03 -13.68
CA LYS A 120 14.41 0.06 -15.08
C LYS A 120 14.27 -1.30 -15.77
N ALA A 121 13.70 -1.31 -16.96
CA ALA A 121 13.51 -2.52 -17.76
C ALA A 121 14.80 -3.31 -17.99
N SER A 122 15.92 -2.60 -18.17
CA SER A 122 17.24 -3.20 -18.38
C SER A 122 17.75 -4.08 -17.24
N ASP A 123 17.19 -3.90 -16.05
CA ASP A 123 17.67 -4.57 -14.84
C ASP A 123 16.96 -5.91 -14.59
N TYR A 124 15.95 -6.24 -15.44
CA TYR A 124 15.07 -7.40 -15.23
C TYR A 124 14.85 -8.22 -16.50
N GLU A 125 14.47 -9.49 -16.33
CA GLU A 125 14.03 -10.36 -17.43
C GLU A 125 12.81 -9.76 -18.13
N ALA A 126 12.79 -9.78 -19.47
CA ALA A 126 11.74 -9.18 -20.30
C ALA A 126 10.34 -9.66 -19.91
N THR A 127 10.15 -10.96 -19.67
CA THR A 127 8.85 -11.54 -19.32
C THR A 127 8.33 -11.07 -17.96
N SER A 128 9.21 -10.92 -16.98
CA SER A 128 8.84 -10.39 -15.66
C SER A 128 8.55 -8.88 -15.73
N TRP A 129 9.27 -8.15 -16.57
CA TRP A 129 9.04 -6.75 -16.82
C TRP A 129 7.70 -6.48 -17.53
N GLU A 130 7.36 -7.24 -18.58
CA GLU A 130 6.06 -7.16 -19.25
C GLU A 130 4.89 -7.36 -18.29
N SER A 131 5.05 -8.28 -17.33
CA SER A 131 4.04 -8.51 -16.29
C SER A 131 3.86 -7.29 -15.37
N LEU A 132 4.95 -6.60 -15.02
CA LEU A 132 4.90 -5.36 -14.26
C LEU A 132 4.24 -4.23 -15.06
N GLU A 133 4.56 -4.08 -16.34
CA GLU A 133 3.95 -3.06 -17.20
C GLU A 133 2.44 -3.28 -17.36
N ALA A 134 2.00 -4.54 -17.50
CA ALA A 134 0.59 -4.89 -17.57
C ALA A 134 -0.12 -4.52 -16.25
N ALA A 135 0.48 -4.83 -15.11
CA ALA A 135 -0.05 -4.45 -13.78
C ALA A 135 -0.13 -2.93 -13.61
N LEU A 136 0.90 -2.18 -14.02
CA LEU A 136 0.91 -0.71 -14.01
C LEU A 136 -0.21 -0.13 -14.90
N GLY A 137 -0.46 -0.71 -16.06
CA GLY A 137 -1.57 -0.31 -16.94
C GLY A 137 -2.94 -0.46 -16.26
N ALA A 138 -3.17 -1.60 -15.60
CA ALA A 138 -4.41 -1.86 -14.87
C ALA A 138 -4.57 -0.89 -13.69
N VAL A 139 -3.52 -0.66 -12.93
CA VAL A 139 -3.51 0.29 -11.80
C VAL A 139 -3.83 1.71 -12.24
N ARG A 140 -3.24 2.18 -13.33
CA ARG A 140 -3.54 3.53 -13.86
C ARG A 140 -5.02 3.69 -14.22
N THR A 141 -5.67 2.63 -14.70
CA THR A 141 -7.12 2.64 -14.96
C THR A 141 -7.91 2.87 -13.67
N VAL A 142 -7.57 2.15 -12.59
CA VAL A 142 -8.22 2.31 -11.28
C VAL A 142 -7.93 3.69 -10.66
N LEU A 143 -6.72 4.21 -10.81
CA LEU A 143 -6.36 5.55 -10.32
C LEU A 143 -7.16 6.66 -11.00
N ASN A 144 -7.46 6.51 -12.29
CA ASN A 144 -8.21 7.49 -13.09
C ASN A 144 -9.74 7.33 -12.99
N ASP A 145 -10.23 6.28 -12.37
CA ASP A 145 -11.67 6.06 -12.18
C ASP A 145 -12.14 6.70 -10.86
N ASP A 146 -12.82 7.85 -10.96
CA ASP A 146 -13.38 8.53 -9.78
C ASP A 146 -14.48 7.73 -9.07
N ALA A 147 -15.06 6.73 -9.74
CA ALA A 147 -16.07 5.83 -9.20
C ALA A 147 -15.48 4.52 -8.65
N ALA A 148 -14.16 4.34 -8.68
CA ALA A 148 -13.51 3.14 -8.17
C ALA A 148 -13.89 2.86 -6.71
N LEU A 149 -14.21 1.62 -6.41
CA LEU A 149 -14.48 1.18 -5.04
C LEU A 149 -13.16 0.94 -4.29
N GLN A 150 -13.16 1.09 -2.98
CA GLN A 150 -11.95 0.80 -2.17
C GLN A 150 -11.43 -0.63 -2.42
N LYS A 151 -12.31 -1.62 -2.53
CA LYS A 151 -11.93 -3.00 -2.84
C LYS A 151 -11.16 -3.14 -4.16
N ASP A 152 -11.47 -2.32 -5.15
CA ASP A 152 -10.82 -2.36 -6.46
C ASP A 152 -9.44 -1.70 -6.40
N VAL A 153 -9.32 -0.63 -5.60
CA VAL A 153 -8.03 0.00 -5.27
C VAL A 153 -7.12 -0.96 -4.52
N ASP A 154 -7.64 -1.66 -3.50
CA ASP A 154 -6.89 -2.63 -2.70
C ASP A 154 -6.45 -3.83 -3.55
N ALA A 155 -7.32 -4.32 -4.44
CA ALA A 155 -7.00 -5.41 -5.36
C ALA A 155 -5.92 -5.00 -6.38
N ALA A 156 -5.98 -3.79 -6.91
CA ALA A 156 -4.98 -3.25 -7.83
C ALA A 156 -3.61 -3.10 -7.13
N ALA A 157 -3.59 -2.66 -5.87
CA ALA A 157 -2.37 -2.59 -5.07
C ALA A 157 -1.73 -3.97 -4.89
N GLN A 158 -2.50 -4.98 -4.51
CA GLN A 158 -2.02 -6.35 -4.36
C GLN A 158 -1.45 -6.94 -5.66
N GLN A 159 -2.11 -6.66 -6.79
CA GLN A 159 -1.62 -7.11 -8.10
C GLN A 159 -0.28 -6.47 -8.45
N LEU A 160 -0.14 -5.16 -8.22
CA LEU A 160 1.11 -4.45 -8.48
C LEU A 160 2.23 -4.92 -7.56
N GLU A 161 1.97 -5.10 -6.26
CA GLU A 161 2.93 -5.66 -5.31
C GLU A 161 3.39 -7.06 -5.72
N SER A 162 2.46 -7.91 -6.18
CA SER A 162 2.77 -9.25 -6.67
C SER A 162 3.66 -9.20 -7.91
N ALA A 163 3.36 -8.32 -8.87
CA ALA A 163 4.16 -8.14 -10.07
C ALA A 163 5.57 -7.61 -9.75
N MET A 164 5.69 -6.64 -8.84
CA MET A 164 6.98 -6.14 -8.35
C MET A 164 7.80 -7.21 -7.64
N SER A 165 7.16 -8.05 -6.85
CA SER A 165 7.82 -9.16 -6.14
C SER A 165 8.25 -10.29 -7.06
N ALA A 166 7.60 -10.42 -8.21
CA ALA A 166 7.90 -11.42 -9.24
C ALA A 166 8.98 -10.98 -10.23
N LEU A 167 9.49 -9.73 -10.11
CA LEU A 167 10.58 -9.24 -10.94
C LEU A 167 11.83 -10.10 -10.73
N LYS A 168 12.37 -10.59 -11.82
CA LYS A 168 13.60 -11.35 -11.84
C LYS A 168 14.71 -10.49 -12.45
N PRO A 169 15.87 -10.41 -11.79
CA PRO A 169 17.01 -9.70 -12.37
C PRO A 169 17.33 -10.23 -13.77
N ALA A 170 17.70 -9.33 -14.68
CA ALA A 170 18.23 -9.75 -15.97
C ALA A 170 19.45 -10.64 -15.72
N GLU A 171 19.51 -11.78 -16.38
CA GLU A 171 20.74 -12.55 -16.36
C GLU A 171 21.84 -11.69 -16.98
N PRO A 172 23.03 -11.64 -16.36
CA PRO A 172 24.15 -10.98 -16.98
C PRO A 172 24.32 -11.61 -18.38
N ASP A 173 24.52 -10.76 -19.38
CA ASP A 173 24.78 -11.18 -20.76
C ASP A 173 26.08 -12.02 -20.76
N VAL A 174 25.96 -13.27 -20.31
CA VAL A 174 27.02 -14.24 -20.41
C VAL A 174 27.00 -14.66 -21.87
N PRO A 175 28.02 -14.37 -22.66
CA PRO A 175 28.09 -14.80 -24.02
C PRO A 175 27.83 -16.32 -24.07
N THR A 176 26.75 -16.73 -24.72
CA THR A 176 26.45 -18.16 -24.92
C THR A 176 27.70 -18.77 -25.55
N GLU A 177 28.20 -19.88 -24.99
CA GLU A 177 29.28 -20.66 -25.63
C GLU A 177 28.87 -20.94 -27.06
N GLY A 178 29.43 -20.20 -28.01
CA GLY A 178 29.07 -20.26 -29.45
C GLY A 178 28.97 -18.90 -30.12
N SER A 179 28.98 -17.78 -29.38
CA SER A 179 29.00 -16.42 -29.92
C SER A 179 30.13 -15.60 -29.29
N LEU A 180 31.30 -16.15 -29.16
CA LEU A 180 32.50 -15.35 -28.90
C LEU A 180 32.71 -14.48 -30.16
N ASP A 181 32.76 -13.15 -29.96
CA ASP A 181 33.18 -12.24 -31.01
C ASP A 181 34.70 -12.40 -31.23
N GLU A 182 35.04 -13.44 -31.99
CA GLU A 182 36.41 -13.78 -32.35
C GLU A 182 37.06 -12.71 -33.25
N SER A 183 36.25 -11.80 -33.79
CA SER A 183 36.73 -10.76 -34.70
C SER A 183 37.80 -9.86 -34.10
N LYS A 184 37.66 -9.51 -32.85
CA LYS A 184 38.66 -8.68 -32.10
C LYS A 184 39.94 -9.46 -31.83
N LEU A 185 39.81 -10.75 -31.50
CA LEU A 185 40.95 -11.63 -31.28
C LEU A 185 41.66 -11.88 -32.59
N GLN A 186 40.91 -12.15 -33.68
CA GLN A 186 41.47 -12.32 -35.04
C GLN A 186 42.22 -11.05 -35.50
N ALA A 187 41.62 -9.87 -35.33
CA ALA A 187 42.26 -8.59 -35.67
C ALA A 187 43.57 -8.36 -34.92
N LEU A 188 43.62 -8.75 -33.64
CA LEU A 188 44.84 -8.65 -32.83
C LEU A 188 45.92 -9.63 -33.31
N VAL A 189 45.54 -10.89 -33.58
CA VAL A 189 46.43 -11.91 -34.13
C VAL A 189 47.00 -11.45 -35.46
N ASP A 190 46.17 -10.92 -36.35
CA ASP A 190 46.62 -10.42 -37.67
C ASP A 190 47.56 -9.24 -37.56
N LYS A 191 47.36 -8.34 -36.62
CA LYS A 191 48.24 -7.19 -36.35
C LYS A 191 49.63 -7.61 -35.93
N VAL A 192 49.77 -8.72 -35.22
CA VAL A 192 51.04 -9.14 -34.62
C VAL A 192 51.76 -10.26 -35.44
N LYS A 193 51.14 -10.79 -36.47
CA LYS A 193 51.73 -11.85 -37.36
C LYS A 193 53.07 -11.47 -37.94
N GLY A 194 53.36 -10.18 -38.13
CA GLY A 194 54.58 -9.68 -38.71
C GLY A 194 55.76 -9.49 -37.74
N TYR A 195 55.53 -9.74 -36.46
CA TYR A 195 56.55 -9.51 -35.42
C TYR A 195 57.59 -10.62 -35.45
N ASN A 196 58.88 -10.26 -35.39
CA ASN A 196 59.99 -11.19 -35.40
C ASN A 196 60.78 -11.16 -34.07
N LYS A 197 61.29 -12.33 -33.66
CA LYS A 197 62.08 -12.45 -32.41
C LYS A 197 63.31 -11.55 -32.41
N ALA A 198 63.90 -11.31 -33.58
CA ALA A 198 65.11 -10.51 -33.69
C ALA A 198 64.94 -9.03 -33.34
N ASP A 199 63.66 -8.54 -33.36
CA ASP A 199 63.32 -7.15 -33.09
C ASP A 199 63.13 -6.88 -31.59
N TYR A 200 63.20 -7.92 -30.75
CA TYR A 200 62.87 -7.83 -29.31
C TYR A 200 63.98 -8.42 -28.43
N GLN A 201 64.42 -7.65 -27.44
CA GLN A 201 65.52 -8.05 -26.55
C GLN A 201 65.08 -9.02 -25.42
N SER A 202 63.78 -9.01 -25.06
CA SER A 202 63.22 -9.88 -24.04
C SER A 202 61.70 -10.05 -24.21
N GLY A 203 61.12 -11.05 -23.55
CA GLY A 203 59.68 -11.31 -23.53
C GLY A 203 59.12 -12.05 -24.76
N TRP A 204 59.94 -12.37 -25.78
CA TRP A 204 59.48 -13.03 -27.00
C TRP A 204 58.81 -14.38 -26.74
N ASP A 205 59.35 -15.20 -25.83
CA ASP A 205 58.85 -16.55 -25.59
C ASP A 205 57.46 -16.51 -24.95
N ALA A 206 57.23 -15.55 -24.03
CA ALA A 206 55.90 -15.32 -23.47
C ALA A 206 54.87 -14.81 -24.52
N PHE A 207 55.33 -13.89 -25.37
CA PHE A 207 54.50 -13.38 -26.49
C PHE A 207 54.14 -14.49 -27.47
N ALA A 208 55.14 -15.31 -27.91
CA ALA A 208 54.90 -16.40 -28.85
C ALA A 208 53.94 -17.46 -28.28
N ALA A 209 54.04 -17.75 -26.98
CA ALA A 209 53.10 -18.65 -26.29
C ALA A 209 51.67 -18.07 -26.27
N ALA A 210 51.54 -16.80 -25.98
CA ALA A 210 50.25 -16.12 -25.96
C ALA A 210 49.60 -16.06 -27.36
N LEU A 211 50.43 -15.79 -28.41
CA LEU A 211 49.97 -15.79 -29.80
C LEU A 211 49.51 -17.17 -30.26
N ALA A 212 50.25 -18.22 -29.89
CA ALA A 212 49.90 -19.62 -30.21
C ALA A 212 48.55 -19.99 -29.55
N ASN A 213 48.34 -19.62 -28.31
CA ASN A 213 47.09 -19.85 -27.58
C ASN A 213 45.91 -19.09 -28.25
N ALA A 214 46.11 -17.83 -28.64
CA ALA A 214 45.09 -17.06 -29.37
C ALA A 214 44.75 -17.68 -30.70
N GLN A 215 45.70 -18.17 -31.46
CA GLN A 215 45.49 -18.88 -32.73
C GLN A 215 44.75 -20.22 -32.55
N GLN A 216 44.99 -20.89 -31.43
CA GLN A 216 44.26 -22.14 -31.11
C GLN A 216 42.77 -21.90 -30.77
N VAL A 217 42.48 -20.78 -30.13
CA VAL A 217 41.08 -20.39 -29.85
C VAL A 217 40.32 -20.04 -31.11
N LEU A 218 41.01 -19.59 -32.16
CA LEU A 218 40.43 -19.19 -33.49
C LEU A 218 40.32 -20.36 -34.48
N GLN A 219 40.63 -21.59 -34.11
CA GLN A 219 40.51 -22.80 -34.94
C GLN A 219 39.23 -23.57 -34.62
#